data_fa6df2e6447c165f8ca0bd53b8fda944
#
_entry.id   fa6df2e6447c165f8ca0bd53b8fda944
#
_cell.length_a   1.000
_cell.length_b   1.000
_cell.length_c   1.000
_cell.angle_alpha   90.00
_cell.angle_beta   90.00
_cell.angle_gamma   90.00
#
_symmetry.space_group_name_H-M   'P 1'
#
loop_
_entity.id
_entity.type
_entity.pdbx_description
1 polymer ?
#
loop_
_entity_poly.entity_id
_entity_poly.type
_entity_poly.pdbx_seq_one_letter_code
_entity_poly.pdbx_strand_id
1 'polypeptide(L)'
;MMGGNISHEFMLLTPVGEDSIAICTECDYRANMEAAECLIHNEKNADTQELVLVHTPNIHTIEDVCEFLHCEKKTSCKAVVYQRNSDDHYIVLFIRGDLEVNETKLTNYLGYDIHPAIITEESGLHAGYIGPVNLRGDFTVLYDRSLEGMNNLSCGANVCEYHYTGLDMRRDIEGAEYHDFAKIQEGGICPHCGKPAITVSRGIEVGNIFQLGTKYTKSMNMTYIDANGEAQYPVMGCYGIGIGRLAASICEAHHDDYGPIWPLAVAPWQVHLCAVRADDTKVQEYADKLYEELQNKGVEVIYDDRRVRAGVMFSDADLIGVPFRVIVSPRNIKQNIVEIVSRDKSLSVNVSMASAAEEILKTLSAAK
;
A
#
# COMPACT_ATOMS: atom_id res chain seq x y z
N MET A 1 12.98 -8.89 7.68
CA MET A 1 13.42 -7.77 6.79
C MET A 1 14.80 -8.04 6.22
N MET A 2 15.02 -7.77 4.93
CA MET A 2 16.33 -7.96 4.27
C MET A 2 17.40 -7.00 4.83
N GLY A 3 16.99 -5.89 5.41
CA GLY A 3 17.86 -4.87 6.02
C GLY A 3 18.28 -3.78 5.04
N GLY A 4 19.03 -2.83 5.54
CA GLY A 4 19.40 -1.58 4.85
C GLY A 4 18.71 -0.38 5.49
N ASN A 5 19.27 0.82 5.27
CA ASN A 5 18.76 2.04 5.88
C ASN A 5 17.66 2.71 5.04
N ILE A 6 17.58 2.39 3.76
CA ILE A 6 16.63 2.98 2.82
C ILE A 6 16.07 1.89 1.93
N SER A 7 14.75 1.86 1.79
CA SER A 7 14.03 1.05 0.81
C SER A 7 13.15 1.94 -0.06
N HIS A 8 12.95 1.51 -1.30
CA HIS A 8 11.97 2.10 -2.21
C HIS A 8 11.07 0.98 -2.71
N GLU A 9 9.79 1.26 -2.78
CA GLU A 9 8.77 0.32 -3.24
C GLU A 9 8.05 0.92 -4.45
N PHE A 10 7.83 0.11 -5.47
CA PHE A 10 7.01 0.46 -6.62
C PHE A 10 5.62 -0.08 -6.38
N MET A 11 4.65 0.83 -6.22
CA MET A 11 3.30 0.49 -5.80
C MET A 11 2.29 0.80 -6.91
N LEU A 12 1.40 -0.16 -7.18
CA LEU A 12 0.17 0.11 -7.92
C LEU A 12 -0.91 0.52 -6.93
N LEU A 13 -1.48 1.71 -7.10
CA LEU A 13 -2.61 2.17 -6.30
C LEU A 13 -3.89 1.47 -6.74
N THR A 14 -4.51 0.73 -5.83
CA THR A 14 -5.78 0.02 -6.05
C THR A 14 -6.46 -0.27 -4.71
N PRO A 15 -7.81 -0.25 -4.64
CA PRO A 15 -8.55 -0.55 -3.42
C PRO A 15 -8.31 -1.95 -2.85
N VAL A 16 -7.91 -2.91 -3.70
CA VAL A 16 -7.62 -4.30 -3.30
C VAL A 16 -6.19 -4.49 -2.79
N GLY A 17 -5.36 -3.42 -2.77
CA GLY A 17 -4.01 -3.46 -2.25
C GLY A 17 -3.94 -3.84 -0.77
N GLU A 18 -2.85 -4.47 -0.34
CA GLU A 18 -2.62 -4.88 1.05
C GLU A 18 -1.99 -3.75 1.87
N ASP A 19 -1.12 -2.93 1.24
CA ASP A 19 -0.39 -1.88 1.91
C ASP A 19 -1.16 -0.55 1.93
N SER A 20 -0.93 0.23 2.97
CA SER A 20 -1.44 1.61 3.07
C SER A 20 -0.33 2.60 2.75
N ILE A 21 -0.64 3.56 1.88
CA ILE A 21 0.32 4.52 1.35
C ILE A 21 -0.17 5.94 1.65
N ALA A 22 0.66 6.73 2.31
CA ALA A 22 0.43 8.14 2.51
C ALA A 22 0.87 8.93 1.26
N ILE A 23 -0.03 9.70 0.69
CA ILE A 23 0.16 10.46 -0.54
C ILE A 23 -0.20 11.92 -0.28
N CYS A 24 0.69 12.84 -0.60
CA CYS A 24 0.33 14.25 -0.61
C CYS A 24 -0.32 14.64 -1.94
N THR A 25 -1.44 15.37 -1.87
CA THR A 25 -2.13 15.90 -3.06
C THR A 25 -1.50 17.18 -3.60
N GLU A 26 -0.60 17.83 -2.84
CA GLU A 26 -0.01 19.14 -3.12
C GLU A 26 1.46 19.08 -3.53
N CYS A 27 2.16 17.97 -3.26
CA CYS A 27 3.54 17.76 -3.67
C CYS A 27 3.80 16.28 -4.00
N ASP A 28 5.05 15.95 -4.31
CA ASP A 28 5.48 14.61 -4.69
C ASP A 28 5.74 13.64 -3.53
N TYR A 29 5.41 14.04 -2.28
CA TYR A 29 5.58 13.16 -1.13
C TYR A 29 4.71 11.90 -1.23
N ARG A 30 5.37 10.76 -1.14
CA ARG A 30 4.79 9.41 -1.12
C ARG A 30 5.57 8.57 -0.12
N ALA A 31 4.89 7.87 0.76
CA ALA A 31 5.53 6.97 1.71
C ALA A 31 4.62 5.81 2.09
N ASN A 32 5.21 4.64 2.33
CA ASN A 32 4.52 3.57 3.03
C ASN A 32 4.10 4.06 4.42
N MET A 33 2.91 3.68 4.87
CA MET A 33 2.36 4.09 6.16
C MET A 33 3.31 3.77 7.34
N GLU A 34 4.08 2.68 7.24
CA GLU A 34 5.03 2.28 8.28
C GLU A 34 6.20 3.26 8.43
N ALA A 35 6.62 3.90 7.32
CA ALA A 35 7.76 4.82 7.29
C ALA A 35 7.34 6.30 7.28
N ALA A 36 6.07 6.59 7.02
CA ALA A 36 5.58 7.96 6.87
C ALA A 36 5.75 8.76 8.17
N GLU A 37 6.43 9.90 8.09
CA GLU A 37 6.54 10.84 9.21
C GLU A 37 5.17 11.48 9.49
N CYS A 38 4.77 11.55 10.76
CA CYS A 38 3.53 12.16 11.18
C CYS A 38 3.80 13.54 11.79
N LEU A 39 3.55 14.59 11.02
CA LEU A 39 3.59 15.96 11.54
C LEU A 39 2.25 16.34 12.18
N ILE A 40 2.34 16.90 13.37
CA ILE A 40 1.18 17.33 14.15
C ILE A 40 1.40 18.75 14.62
N HIS A 41 0.42 19.62 14.41
CA HIS A 41 0.40 20.93 15.05
C HIS A 41 -0.37 20.80 16.37
N ASN A 42 0.35 20.99 17.46
CA ASN A 42 -0.22 21.00 18.80
C ASN A 42 -0.76 22.40 19.11
N GLU A 43 -2.06 22.47 19.45
CA GLU A 43 -2.69 23.70 19.91
C GLU A 43 -2.55 23.77 21.43
N LYS A 44 -1.93 24.83 21.93
CA LYS A 44 -1.83 25.10 23.35
C LYS A 44 -2.95 26.06 23.77
N ASN A 45 -3.71 25.69 24.80
CA ASN A 45 -4.71 26.58 25.37
C ASN A 45 -4.01 27.72 26.14
N ALA A 46 -4.55 28.94 26.03
CA ALA A 46 -4.02 30.12 26.72
C ALA A 46 -4.16 29.99 28.23
N ASP A 47 -5.29 29.45 28.69
CA ASP A 47 -5.59 29.24 30.12
C ASP A 47 -5.24 27.81 30.52
N THR A 48 -4.43 27.63 31.55
CA THR A 48 -4.08 26.32 32.11
C THR A 48 -4.99 25.99 33.28
N GLN A 49 -5.67 24.87 33.18
CA GLN A 49 -6.54 24.33 34.25
C GLN A 49 -5.68 23.62 35.30
N GLU A 50 -6.23 23.50 36.51
CA GLU A 50 -5.63 22.66 37.55
C GLU A 50 -5.82 21.17 37.21
N LEU A 51 -4.92 20.33 37.70
CA LEU A 51 -5.03 18.88 37.59
C LEU A 51 -6.06 18.39 38.59
N VAL A 52 -7.19 17.89 38.10
CA VAL A 52 -8.33 17.46 38.95
C VAL A 52 -8.58 15.97 38.77
N LEU A 53 -8.66 15.24 39.86
CA LEU A 53 -9.06 13.83 39.90
C LEU A 53 -10.56 13.69 39.79
N VAL A 54 -11.04 12.93 38.82
CA VAL A 54 -12.48 12.72 38.55
C VAL A 54 -12.81 11.23 38.65
N HIS A 55 -13.89 10.90 39.38
CA HIS A 55 -14.39 9.53 39.43
C HIS A 55 -15.17 9.18 38.16
N THR A 56 -14.73 8.14 37.46
CA THR A 56 -15.21 7.70 36.14
C THR A 56 -15.51 6.19 36.16
N PRO A 57 -16.61 5.79 36.84
CA PRO A 57 -16.91 4.38 37.10
C PRO A 57 -17.20 3.62 35.80
N ASN A 58 -16.53 2.47 35.60
CA ASN A 58 -16.67 1.59 34.41
C ASN A 58 -16.33 2.25 33.07
N ILE A 59 -15.52 3.31 33.05
CA ILE A 59 -15.09 4.03 31.86
C ILE A 59 -13.65 3.59 31.50
N HIS A 60 -13.48 2.88 30.37
CA HIS A 60 -12.20 2.25 30.00
C HIS A 60 -11.69 2.68 28.63
N THR A 61 -12.57 3.06 27.71
CA THR A 61 -12.17 3.43 26.34
C THR A 61 -12.01 4.93 26.20
N ILE A 62 -11.19 5.36 25.25
CA ILE A 62 -11.00 6.80 24.98
C ILE A 62 -12.32 7.48 24.54
N GLU A 63 -13.18 6.73 23.85
CA GLU A 63 -14.51 7.16 23.45
C GLU A 63 -15.37 7.48 24.67
N ASP A 64 -15.48 6.52 25.57
CA ASP A 64 -16.31 6.65 26.80
C ASP A 64 -15.75 7.75 27.72
N VAL A 65 -14.42 7.85 27.85
CA VAL A 65 -13.77 8.93 28.61
C VAL A 65 -14.13 10.30 28.05
N CYS A 66 -14.03 10.47 26.73
CA CYS A 66 -14.34 11.74 26.09
C CYS A 66 -15.82 12.11 26.18
N GLU A 67 -16.72 11.13 26.06
CA GLU A 67 -18.16 11.34 26.25
C GLU A 67 -18.46 11.74 27.67
N PHE A 68 -17.96 11.02 28.67
CA PHE A 68 -18.18 11.27 30.08
C PHE A 68 -17.65 12.62 30.57
N LEU A 69 -16.43 12.96 30.14
CA LEU A 69 -15.73 14.20 30.50
C LEU A 69 -16.09 15.39 29.59
N HIS A 70 -16.95 15.18 28.60
CA HIS A 70 -17.33 16.18 27.59
C HIS A 70 -16.12 16.85 26.91
N CYS A 71 -15.12 16.04 26.52
CA CYS A 71 -13.93 16.51 25.85
C CYS A 71 -13.75 15.85 24.48
N GLU A 72 -12.88 16.40 23.64
CA GLU A 72 -12.54 15.81 22.35
C GLU A 72 -11.38 14.82 22.50
N LYS A 73 -11.29 13.80 21.63
CA LYS A 73 -10.16 12.86 21.63
C LYS A 73 -8.81 13.57 21.49
N LYS A 74 -8.75 14.66 20.71
CA LYS A 74 -7.51 15.44 20.54
C LYS A 74 -7.06 16.20 21.80
N THR A 75 -7.95 16.36 22.79
CA THR A 75 -7.63 16.94 24.10
C THR A 75 -7.51 15.87 25.20
N SER A 76 -7.11 14.69 24.82
CA SER A 76 -6.84 13.60 25.75
C SER A 76 -5.49 12.96 25.49
N CYS A 77 -4.90 12.39 26.53
CA CYS A 77 -3.67 11.61 26.53
C CYS A 77 -4.02 10.16 26.88
N LYS A 78 -3.81 9.24 25.95
CA LYS A 78 -4.03 7.82 26.18
C LYS A 78 -2.72 7.06 26.30
N ALA A 79 -2.74 5.97 27.06
CA ALA A 79 -1.66 5.00 27.13
C ALA A 79 -1.90 3.85 26.17
N VAL A 80 -0.86 3.46 25.42
CA VAL A 80 -0.80 2.20 24.67
C VAL A 80 0.34 1.41 25.25
N VAL A 81 0.09 0.16 25.62
CA VAL A 81 1.04 -0.66 26.34
C VAL A 81 1.48 -1.84 25.49
N TYR A 82 2.80 -2.01 25.41
CA TYR A 82 3.46 -3.11 24.73
C TYR A 82 4.33 -3.89 25.69
N GLN A 83 4.74 -5.10 25.28
CA GLN A 83 5.75 -5.89 25.96
C GLN A 83 6.88 -6.23 25.01
N ARG A 84 8.11 -6.27 25.53
CA ARG A 84 9.29 -6.72 24.79
C ARG A 84 9.25 -8.23 24.63
N ASN A 85 9.50 -8.73 23.40
CA ASN A 85 9.39 -10.15 23.07
C ASN A 85 10.37 -11.05 23.85
N SER A 86 11.47 -10.52 24.38
CA SER A 86 12.51 -11.32 25.02
C SER A 86 12.27 -11.64 26.50
N ASP A 87 11.53 -10.78 27.23
CA ASP A 87 11.42 -10.83 28.69
C ASP A 87 10.13 -10.24 29.24
N ASP A 88 9.18 -9.92 28.37
CA ASP A 88 7.87 -9.33 28.70
C ASP A 88 7.94 -8.00 29.48
N HIS A 89 9.09 -7.29 29.42
CA HIS A 89 9.22 -5.96 30.03
C HIS A 89 8.21 -4.99 29.42
N TYR A 90 7.48 -4.24 30.25
CA TYR A 90 6.42 -3.35 29.82
C TYR A 90 6.96 -2.03 29.25
N ILE A 91 6.39 -1.62 28.12
CA ILE A 91 6.60 -0.34 27.45
C ILE A 91 5.28 0.41 27.46
N VAL A 92 5.22 1.55 28.12
CA VAL A 92 4.03 2.41 28.19
C VAL A 92 4.27 3.63 27.34
N LEU A 93 3.56 3.71 26.22
CA LEU A 93 3.61 4.83 25.30
C LEU A 93 2.41 5.74 25.49
N PHE A 94 2.65 6.99 25.80
CA PHE A 94 1.62 8.03 25.86
C PHE A 94 1.51 8.76 24.52
N ILE A 95 0.30 8.88 24.00
CA ILE A 95 -0.02 9.49 22.72
C ILE A 95 -1.34 10.24 22.79
N ARG A 96 -1.56 11.23 21.94
CA ARG A 96 -2.84 11.94 21.87
C ARG A 96 -3.98 10.99 21.49
N GLY A 97 -5.14 11.17 22.10
CA GLY A 97 -6.22 10.20 22.07
C GLY A 97 -6.85 9.92 20.70
N ASP A 98 -6.73 10.85 19.75
CA ASP A 98 -7.21 10.71 18.37
C ASP A 98 -6.24 9.96 17.44
N LEU A 99 -5.01 9.66 17.89
CA LEU A 99 -3.95 9.07 17.05
C LEU A 99 -3.76 7.58 17.35
N GLU A 100 -3.22 6.86 16.40
CA GLU A 100 -2.79 5.48 16.53
C GLU A 100 -1.27 5.37 16.53
N VAL A 101 -0.76 4.36 17.24
CA VAL A 101 0.68 4.08 17.29
C VAL A 101 1.12 3.39 16.00
N ASN A 102 2.25 3.82 15.46
CA ASN A 102 2.98 3.13 14.43
C ASN A 102 4.01 2.18 15.09
N GLU A 103 3.67 0.90 15.15
CA GLU A 103 4.51 -0.12 15.81
C GLU A 103 5.88 -0.26 15.15
N THR A 104 5.97 -0.05 13.83
CA THR A 104 7.25 -0.09 13.10
C THR A 104 8.18 1.03 13.56
N LYS A 105 7.68 2.26 13.71
CA LYS A 105 8.47 3.36 14.26
C LYS A 105 8.91 3.08 15.70
N LEU A 106 8.00 2.57 16.51
CA LEU A 106 8.28 2.23 17.91
C LEU A 106 9.34 1.14 18.02
N THR A 107 9.21 0.05 17.27
CA THR A 107 10.19 -1.05 17.20
C THR A 107 11.57 -0.56 16.73
N ASN A 108 11.60 0.30 15.70
CA ASN A 108 12.85 0.87 15.20
C ASN A 108 13.54 1.77 16.23
N TYR A 109 12.78 2.56 16.99
CA TYR A 109 13.30 3.39 18.06
C TYR A 109 13.86 2.57 19.21
N LEU A 110 13.13 1.54 19.64
CA LEU A 110 13.53 0.65 20.73
C LEU A 110 14.70 -0.27 20.36
N GLY A 111 14.84 -0.64 19.09
CA GLY A 111 15.87 -1.55 18.59
C GLY A 111 15.62 -3.05 18.91
N TYR A 112 14.40 -3.40 19.34
CA TYR A 112 13.97 -4.76 19.63
C TYR A 112 12.48 -4.95 19.31
N ASP A 113 12.06 -6.21 19.10
CA ASP A 113 10.68 -6.56 18.78
C ASP A 113 9.77 -6.49 20.00
N ILE A 114 8.53 -6.07 19.76
CA ILE A 114 7.47 -5.87 20.74
C ILE A 114 6.18 -6.54 20.31
N HIS A 115 5.28 -6.75 21.25
CA HIS A 115 3.89 -7.17 21.02
C HIS A 115 2.94 -6.41 21.93
N PRO A 116 1.63 -6.33 21.59
CA PRO A 116 0.62 -5.74 22.47
C PRO A 116 0.63 -6.42 23.85
N ALA A 117 0.63 -5.61 24.89
CA ALA A 117 0.78 -6.11 26.26
C ALA A 117 -0.45 -6.85 26.76
N ILE A 118 -0.21 -7.90 27.54
CA ILE A 118 -1.21 -8.54 28.39
C ILE A 118 -1.04 -7.95 29.80
N ILE A 119 -1.97 -7.07 30.18
CA ILE A 119 -1.94 -6.42 31.50
C ILE A 119 -2.53 -7.39 32.54
N THR A 120 -1.69 -7.76 33.52
CA THR A 120 -2.08 -8.64 34.65
C THR A 120 -2.16 -7.82 35.94
N GLU A 121 -2.81 -8.36 36.97
CA GLU A 121 -2.87 -7.71 38.30
C GLU A 121 -1.48 -7.46 38.91
N GLU A 122 -0.51 -8.33 38.60
CA GLU A 122 0.87 -8.23 39.09
C GLU A 122 1.67 -7.12 38.41
N SER A 123 1.23 -6.64 37.24
CA SER A 123 1.90 -5.57 36.48
C SER A 123 1.88 -4.22 37.21
N GLY A 124 0.93 -4.01 38.13
CA GLY A 124 0.68 -2.71 38.73
C GLY A 124 0.05 -1.68 37.80
N LEU A 125 -0.34 -2.09 36.57
CA LEU A 125 -1.04 -1.28 35.59
C LEU A 125 -2.56 -1.54 35.66
N HIS A 126 -3.34 -0.49 35.59
CA HIS A 126 -4.81 -0.58 35.60
C HIS A 126 -5.34 -0.30 34.20
N ALA A 127 -5.63 -1.35 33.43
CA ALA A 127 -6.14 -1.22 32.05
C ALA A 127 -7.34 -0.26 31.99
N GLY A 128 -7.29 0.69 31.05
CA GLY A 128 -8.29 1.75 30.91
C GLY A 128 -8.02 2.99 31.78
N TYR A 129 -7.13 2.92 32.79
CA TYR A 129 -6.87 4.01 33.73
C TYR A 129 -5.39 4.41 33.83
N ILE A 130 -4.55 3.97 32.88
CA ILE A 130 -3.13 4.27 32.87
C ILE A 130 -2.92 5.72 32.41
N GLY A 131 -2.16 6.47 33.21
CA GLY A 131 -1.84 7.87 32.90
C GLY A 131 -0.39 8.23 33.22
N PRO A 132 0.13 9.35 32.70
CA PRO A 132 1.53 9.71 32.84
C PRO A 132 1.87 10.28 34.22
N VAL A 133 0.90 10.78 34.96
CA VAL A 133 1.10 11.42 36.27
C VAL A 133 1.25 10.34 37.34
N ASN A 134 2.39 10.39 38.07
CA ASN A 134 2.68 9.45 39.17
C ASN A 134 2.65 7.97 38.77
N LEU A 135 2.89 7.62 37.50
CA LEU A 135 3.05 6.23 37.08
C LEU A 135 4.26 5.62 37.79
N ARG A 136 4.04 4.51 38.49
CA ARG A 136 5.07 3.81 39.29
C ARG A 136 5.22 2.38 38.82
N GLY A 137 6.46 1.92 38.70
CA GLY A 137 6.82 0.57 38.27
C GLY A 137 8.11 0.59 37.49
N ASP A 138 8.58 -0.59 37.13
CA ASP A 138 9.73 -0.76 36.23
C ASP A 138 9.22 -0.84 34.79
N PHE A 139 8.99 0.31 34.17
CA PHE A 139 8.45 0.44 32.81
C PHE A 139 9.38 1.31 31.95
N THR A 140 9.48 1.00 30.66
CA THR A 140 9.96 1.96 29.68
C THR A 140 8.82 2.90 29.34
N VAL A 141 8.94 4.19 29.71
CA VAL A 141 7.91 5.20 29.46
C VAL A 141 8.32 6.08 28.29
N LEU A 142 7.44 6.24 27.32
CA LEU A 142 7.68 6.99 26.09
C LEU A 142 6.53 7.99 25.84
N TYR A 143 6.85 9.09 25.17
CA TYR A 143 5.88 10.12 24.83
C TYR A 143 5.92 10.43 23.34
N ASP A 144 4.75 10.41 22.71
CA ASP A 144 4.62 10.83 21.33
C ASP A 144 4.68 12.36 21.19
N ARG A 145 5.25 12.83 20.08
CA ARG A 145 5.36 14.26 19.73
C ARG A 145 4.02 15.00 19.76
N SER A 146 2.90 14.28 19.56
CA SER A 146 1.56 14.86 19.65
C SER A 146 1.18 15.41 21.02
N LEU A 147 1.94 15.08 22.06
CA LEU A 147 1.72 15.59 23.41
C LEU A 147 2.63 16.76 23.76
N GLU A 148 3.63 17.08 22.93
CA GLU A 148 4.62 18.11 23.22
C GLU A 148 3.97 19.48 23.44
N GLY A 149 4.11 20.00 24.66
CA GLY A 149 3.60 21.30 25.06
C GLY A 149 2.08 21.42 25.18
N MET A 150 1.36 20.32 25.04
CA MET A 150 -0.10 20.27 25.23
C MET A 150 -0.48 20.50 26.69
N ASN A 151 -1.64 21.12 26.93
CA ASN A 151 -2.22 21.34 28.24
C ASN A 151 -3.75 21.09 28.23
N ASN A 152 -4.33 21.05 29.41
CA ASN A 152 -5.76 20.80 29.65
C ASN A 152 -6.24 19.44 29.09
N LEU A 153 -5.35 18.44 29.11
CA LEU A 153 -5.66 17.11 28.65
C LEU A 153 -6.37 16.28 29.71
N SER A 154 -7.24 15.37 29.29
CA SER A 154 -7.69 14.26 30.12
C SER A 154 -6.74 13.06 30.00
N CYS A 155 -6.54 12.30 31.07
CA CYS A 155 -5.74 11.08 31.07
C CYS A 155 -6.13 10.12 32.20
N GLY A 156 -5.67 8.87 32.16
CA GLY A 156 -5.81 7.95 33.30
C GLY A 156 -5.12 8.47 34.57
N ALA A 157 -5.60 8.05 35.72
CA ALA A 157 -5.07 8.47 37.02
C ALA A 157 -4.23 7.38 37.73
N ASN A 158 -3.97 6.25 37.08
CA ASN A 158 -3.31 5.05 37.65
C ASN A 158 -4.07 4.47 38.87
N VAL A 159 -5.35 4.75 38.95
CA VAL A 159 -6.29 4.25 39.97
C VAL A 159 -7.55 3.80 39.26
N CYS A 160 -8.02 2.59 39.57
CA CYS A 160 -9.27 2.07 39.00
C CYS A 160 -10.41 3.05 39.17
N GLU A 161 -11.20 3.26 38.12
CA GLU A 161 -12.34 4.16 38.10
C GLU A 161 -12.05 5.66 38.28
N TYR A 162 -10.80 6.08 38.01
CA TYR A 162 -10.41 7.49 38.07
C TYR A 162 -9.61 7.94 36.87
N HIS A 163 -9.92 9.16 36.41
CA HIS A 163 -9.16 9.90 35.42
C HIS A 163 -8.81 11.28 35.97
N TYR A 164 -7.72 11.87 35.37
CA TYR A 164 -7.41 13.30 35.57
C TYR A 164 -7.98 14.13 34.41
N THR A 165 -8.35 15.37 34.73
CA THR A 165 -8.56 16.47 33.79
C THR A 165 -7.57 17.58 34.09
N GLY A 166 -7.27 18.45 33.11
CA GLY A 166 -6.36 19.57 33.30
C GLY A 166 -4.87 19.21 33.31
N LEU A 167 -4.48 18.05 32.77
CA LEU A 167 -3.08 17.65 32.61
C LEU A 167 -2.34 18.68 31.73
N ASP A 168 -1.21 19.20 32.22
CA ASP A 168 -0.27 20.03 31.47
C ASP A 168 1.06 19.28 31.35
N MET A 169 1.46 18.91 30.12
CA MET A 169 2.66 18.11 29.86
C MET A 169 3.96 18.78 30.32
N ARG A 170 3.98 20.09 30.45
CA ARG A 170 5.17 20.84 30.95
C ARG A 170 5.20 20.97 32.46
N ARG A 171 4.04 21.10 33.08
CA ARG A 171 3.90 21.28 34.54
C ARG A 171 4.00 19.96 35.28
N ASP A 172 3.29 18.92 34.75
CA ASP A 172 3.01 17.68 35.48
C ASP A 172 3.95 16.53 35.11
N ILE A 173 4.68 16.64 33.97
CA ILE A 173 5.57 15.59 33.49
C ILE A 173 6.97 16.15 33.31
N GLU A 174 7.85 15.84 34.26
CA GLU A 174 9.23 16.27 34.20
C GLU A 174 10.10 15.34 33.34
N GLY A 175 10.95 15.94 32.50
CA GLY A 175 11.95 15.21 31.71
C GLY A 175 11.38 14.38 30.54
N ALA A 176 10.16 14.67 30.08
CA ALA A 176 9.58 13.99 28.93
C ALA A 176 10.38 14.28 27.64
N GLU A 177 10.80 13.21 26.95
CA GLU A 177 11.36 13.27 25.60
C GLU A 177 10.30 12.83 24.60
N TYR A 178 10.12 13.61 23.54
CA TYR A 178 9.04 13.42 22.58
C TYR A 178 9.58 12.93 21.24
N HIS A 179 8.99 11.86 20.73
CA HIS A 179 9.37 11.24 19.44
C HIS A 179 8.15 11.04 18.56
N ASP A 180 8.36 10.81 17.27
CA ASP A 180 7.30 10.50 16.31
C ASP A 180 6.97 9.01 16.33
N PHE A 181 5.93 8.63 17.06
CA PHE A 181 5.39 7.27 17.10
C PHE A 181 4.00 7.15 16.47
N ALA A 182 3.39 8.25 16.08
CA ALA A 182 2.05 8.24 15.51
C ALA A 182 2.03 7.75 14.06
N LYS A 183 0.95 7.07 13.68
CA LYS A 183 0.59 6.84 12.27
C LYS A 183 0.11 8.15 11.65
N ILE A 184 0.57 8.43 10.44
CA ILE A 184 -0.02 9.50 9.64
C ILE A 184 -1.48 9.16 9.27
N GLN A 185 -2.36 10.15 9.23
CA GLN A 185 -3.79 9.96 9.00
C GLN A 185 -4.25 10.70 7.74
N GLU A 186 -5.43 10.32 7.26
CA GLU A 186 -6.17 11.07 6.23
C GLU A 186 -6.36 12.53 6.65
N GLY A 187 -6.10 13.47 5.76
CA GLY A 187 -6.11 14.92 6.05
C GLY A 187 -4.91 15.42 6.87
N GLY A 188 -3.95 14.54 7.21
CA GLY A 188 -2.74 14.87 7.97
C GLY A 188 -1.84 15.88 7.27
N ILE A 189 -0.90 16.44 8.03
CA ILE A 189 0.05 17.43 7.52
C ILE A 189 1.18 16.72 6.78
N CYS A 190 1.41 17.13 5.55
CA CYS A 190 2.51 16.61 4.75
C CYS A 190 3.87 17.05 5.34
N PRO A 191 4.80 16.13 5.63
CA PRO A 191 6.11 16.49 6.16
C PRO A 191 6.99 17.27 5.18
N HIS A 192 6.72 17.18 3.87
CA HIS A 192 7.47 17.90 2.84
C HIS A 192 7.00 19.34 2.63
N CYS A 193 5.69 19.54 2.42
CA CYS A 193 5.17 20.87 2.08
C CYS A 193 4.45 21.58 3.24
N GLY A 194 4.24 20.91 4.38
CA GLY A 194 3.60 21.48 5.57
C GLY A 194 2.09 21.71 5.45
N LYS A 195 1.45 21.25 4.36
CA LYS A 195 0.01 21.43 4.15
C LYS A 195 -0.79 20.24 4.66
N PRO A 196 -2.05 20.42 5.11
CA PRO A 196 -2.96 19.34 5.49
C PRO A 196 -3.53 18.65 4.23
N ALA A 197 -2.69 17.90 3.53
CA ALA A 197 -2.96 17.39 2.19
C ALA A 197 -2.60 15.91 2.02
N ILE A 198 -2.50 15.18 3.12
CA ILE A 198 -2.27 13.73 3.07
C ILE A 198 -3.58 13.01 2.78
N THR A 199 -3.54 12.13 1.78
CA THR A 199 -4.54 11.10 1.54
C THR A 199 -3.93 9.72 1.78
N VAL A 200 -4.73 8.80 2.26
CA VAL A 200 -4.30 7.41 2.49
C VAL A 200 -4.94 6.52 1.44
N SER A 201 -4.11 5.92 0.59
CA SER A 201 -4.54 4.99 -0.45
C SER A 201 -4.03 3.59 -0.16
N ARG A 202 -4.69 2.59 -0.73
CA ARG A 202 -4.18 1.22 -0.72
C ARG A 202 -3.37 0.96 -1.98
N GLY A 203 -2.41 0.02 -1.88
CA GLY A 203 -1.56 -0.33 -3.00
C GLY A 203 -1.03 -1.76 -2.93
N ILE A 204 -0.61 -2.26 -4.10
CA ILE A 204 0.06 -3.54 -4.27
C ILE A 204 1.53 -3.25 -4.58
N GLU A 205 2.45 -3.79 -3.79
CA GLU A 205 3.88 -3.73 -4.10
C GLU A 205 4.21 -4.63 -5.30
N VAL A 206 4.69 -4.04 -6.39
CA VAL A 206 5.08 -4.76 -7.61
C VAL A 206 6.59 -4.96 -7.75
N GLY A 207 7.38 -4.17 -7.01
CA GLY A 207 8.82 -4.28 -6.97
C GLY A 207 9.44 -3.43 -5.87
N ASN A 208 10.71 -3.68 -5.56
CA ASN A 208 11.42 -2.97 -4.51
C ASN A 208 12.91 -2.79 -4.82
N ILE A 209 13.50 -1.83 -4.12
CA ILE A 209 14.95 -1.57 -4.11
C ILE A 209 15.37 -1.39 -2.64
N PHE A 210 16.34 -2.17 -2.19
CA PHE A 210 16.94 -2.04 -0.86
C PHE A 210 18.40 -1.61 -0.95
N GLN A 211 18.78 -0.59 -0.21
CA GLN A 211 20.17 -0.19 -0.03
C GLN A 211 20.77 -0.98 1.15
N LEU A 212 21.32 -2.15 0.88
CA LEU A 212 21.82 -3.07 1.91
C LEU A 212 23.14 -2.60 2.55
N GLY A 213 23.85 -1.68 1.91
CA GLY A 213 25.14 -1.20 2.38
C GLY A 213 26.15 -2.34 2.49
N THR A 214 26.87 -2.41 3.59
CA THR A 214 27.89 -3.45 3.84
C THR A 214 27.43 -4.53 4.82
N LYS A 215 26.13 -4.61 5.13
CA LYS A 215 25.59 -5.54 6.15
C LYS A 215 26.02 -6.98 5.90
N TYR A 216 25.79 -7.48 4.71
CA TYR A 216 26.09 -8.86 4.34
C TYR A 216 27.57 -9.08 4.06
N THR A 217 28.23 -8.15 3.37
CA THR A 217 29.65 -8.27 3.05
C THR A 217 30.52 -8.26 4.30
N LYS A 218 30.18 -7.49 5.32
CA LYS A 218 30.85 -7.53 6.63
C LYS A 218 30.64 -8.85 7.36
N SER A 219 29.41 -9.36 7.43
CA SER A 219 29.12 -10.63 8.12
C SER A 219 29.76 -11.85 7.42
N MET A 220 29.96 -11.77 6.11
CA MET A 220 30.65 -12.81 5.33
C MET A 220 32.17 -12.58 5.25
N ASN A 221 32.70 -11.50 5.81
CA ASN A 221 34.08 -11.04 5.68
C ASN A 221 34.55 -10.97 4.21
N MET A 222 33.65 -10.53 3.32
CA MET A 222 33.89 -10.41 1.90
C MET A 222 34.51 -9.05 1.61
N THR A 223 35.80 -9.01 1.26
CA THR A 223 36.53 -7.77 0.98
C THR A 223 37.10 -7.72 -0.44
N TYR A 224 37.35 -6.54 -0.94
CA TYR A 224 38.15 -6.28 -2.14
C TYR A 224 39.25 -5.24 -1.80
N ILE A 225 40.31 -5.22 -2.63
CA ILE A 225 41.38 -4.24 -2.49
C ILE A 225 41.02 -3.04 -3.39
N ASP A 226 40.94 -1.86 -2.80
CA ASP A 226 40.66 -0.62 -3.53
C ASP A 226 41.90 -0.09 -4.28
N ALA A 227 41.74 1.04 -4.99
CA ALA A 227 42.84 1.66 -5.76
C ALA A 227 44.00 2.17 -4.90
N ASN A 228 43.81 2.31 -3.58
CA ASN A 228 44.83 2.73 -2.62
C ASN A 228 45.54 1.53 -1.98
N GLY A 229 45.13 0.30 -2.30
CA GLY A 229 45.66 -0.93 -1.70
C GLY A 229 45.01 -1.30 -0.35
N GLU A 230 43.89 -0.65 0.01
CA GLU A 230 43.17 -0.91 1.28
C GLU A 230 42.04 -1.93 1.08
N ALA A 231 41.83 -2.77 2.10
CA ALA A 231 40.71 -3.73 2.09
C ALA A 231 39.39 -3.03 2.41
N GLN A 232 38.44 -3.12 1.51
CA GLN A 232 37.12 -2.50 1.62
C GLN A 232 36.01 -3.57 1.52
N TYR A 233 34.87 -3.32 2.16
CA TYR A 233 33.67 -4.14 2.00
C TYR A 233 32.82 -3.61 0.84
N PRO A 234 32.43 -4.46 -0.13
CA PRO A 234 31.51 -4.06 -1.19
C PRO A 234 30.18 -3.56 -0.65
N VAL A 235 29.71 -2.44 -1.22
CA VAL A 235 28.33 -1.95 -0.96
C VAL A 235 27.37 -2.75 -1.83
N MET A 236 26.28 -3.23 -1.22
CA MET A 236 25.27 -4.05 -1.88
C MET A 236 23.95 -3.31 -2.02
N GLY A 237 23.25 -3.58 -3.11
CA GLY A 237 21.84 -3.30 -3.31
C GLY A 237 21.08 -4.60 -3.58
N CYS A 238 19.78 -4.61 -3.33
CA CYS A 238 18.88 -5.69 -3.70
C CYS A 238 17.73 -5.11 -4.51
N TYR A 239 17.37 -5.78 -5.59
CA TYR A 239 16.34 -5.36 -6.53
C TYR A 239 15.37 -6.50 -6.75
N GLY A 240 14.09 -6.29 -6.48
CA GLY A 240 13.06 -7.31 -6.62
C GLY A 240 11.92 -6.87 -7.53
N ILE A 241 11.46 -7.78 -8.39
CA ILE A 241 10.22 -7.62 -9.17
C ILE A 241 9.40 -8.89 -9.01
N GLY A 242 8.18 -8.75 -8.52
CA GLY A 242 7.21 -9.84 -8.42
C GLY A 242 6.50 -10.06 -9.75
N ILE A 243 7.05 -10.89 -10.66
CA ILE A 243 6.51 -11.06 -12.03
C ILE A 243 5.04 -11.50 -12.01
N GLY A 244 4.68 -12.50 -11.20
CA GLY A 244 3.28 -12.94 -11.08
C GLY A 244 2.37 -11.86 -10.49
N ARG A 245 2.84 -11.16 -9.47
CA ARG A 245 2.13 -10.04 -8.85
C ARG A 245 1.99 -8.87 -9.82
N LEU A 246 3.02 -8.56 -10.61
CA LEU A 246 2.97 -7.53 -11.64
C LEU A 246 1.94 -7.86 -12.72
N ALA A 247 1.87 -9.10 -13.20
CA ALA A 247 0.85 -9.54 -14.15
C ALA A 247 -0.56 -9.40 -13.58
N ALA A 248 -0.79 -9.86 -12.33
CA ALA A 248 -2.08 -9.69 -11.65
C ALA A 248 -2.43 -8.20 -11.46
N SER A 249 -1.45 -7.36 -11.14
CA SER A 249 -1.62 -5.92 -10.98
C SER A 249 -1.98 -5.21 -12.28
N ILE A 250 -1.44 -5.67 -13.41
CA ILE A 250 -1.82 -5.15 -14.74
C ILE A 250 -3.27 -5.54 -15.05
N CYS A 251 -3.68 -6.78 -14.78
CA CYS A 251 -5.08 -7.18 -14.90
C CYS A 251 -6.01 -6.33 -14.03
N GLU A 252 -5.63 -6.09 -12.79
CA GLU A 252 -6.39 -5.26 -11.85
C GLU A 252 -6.55 -3.82 -12.34
N ALA A 253 -5.49 -3.25 -12.92
CA ALA A 253 -5.53 -1.87 -13.45
C ALA A 253 -6.27 -1.76 -14.79
N HIS A 254 -6.36 -2.86 -15.54
CA HIS A 254 -6.88 -2.88 -16.91
C HIS A 254 -7.90 -4.03 -17.09
N HIS A 255 -9.12 -3.84 -16.62
CA HIS A 255 -10.22 -4.79 -16.77
C HIS A 255 -11.57 -4.09 -16.94
N ASP A 256 -12.54 -4.87 -17.39
CA ASP A 256 -13.97 -4.54 -17.34
C ASP A 256 -14.75 -5.73 -16.74
N ASP A 257 -16.08 -5.66 -16.71
CA ASP A 257 -16.95 -6.73 -16.19
C ASP A 257 -16.81 -8.07 -16.95
N TYR A 258 -16.14 -8.08 -18.10
CA TYR A 258 -15.98 -9.26 -18.97
C TYR A 258 -14.60 -9.91 -18.84
N GLY A 259 -13.63 -9.25 -18.24
CA GLY A 259 -12.27 -9.75 -18.03
C GLY A 259 -11.18 -8.73 -18.26
N PRO A 260 -9.91 -9.17 -18.32
CA PRO A 260 -8.76 -8.28 -18.53
C PRO A 260 -8.78 -7.60 -19.89
N ILE A 261 -8.15 -6.42 -19.95
CA ILE A 261 -7.87 -5.67 -21.16
C ILE A 261 -6.35 -5.51 -21.22
N TRP A 262 -5.64 -6.49 -21.76
CA TRP A 262 -4.18 -6.46 -21.75
C TRP A 262 -3.64 -5.30 -22.59
N PRO A 263 -2.78 -4.43 -22.02
CA PRO A 263 -2.00 -3.50 -22.83
C PRO A 263 -1.11 -4.27 -23.83
N LEU A 264 -1.01 -3.76 -25.07
CA LEU A 264 -0.28 -4.44 -26.15
C LEU A 264 1.17 -4.79 -25.79
N ALA A 265 1.82 -3.96 -24.96
CA ALA A 265 3.21 -4.15 -24.56
C ALA A 265 3.47 -5.39 -23.69
N VAL A 266 2.43 -5.91 -23.02
CA VAL A 266 2.54 -7.04 -22.08
C VAL A 266 1.54 -8.17 -22.39
N ALA A 267 0.74 -8.02 -23.44
CA ALA A 267 -0.20 -9.05 -23.87
C ALA A 267 0.55 -10.31 -24.32
N PRO A 268 0.13 -11.50 -23.89
CA PRO A 268 0.75 -12.76 -24.32
C PRO A 268 0.53 -13.05 -25.80
N TRP A 269 -0.51 -12.51 -26.38
CA TRP A 269 -0.80 -12.48 -27.81
C TRP A 269 -1.28 -11.09 -28.21
N GLN A 270 -0.92 -10.67 -29.42
CA GLN A 270 -1.32 -9.36 -29.95
C GLN A 270 -2.72 -9.44 -30.61
N VAL A 271 -3.03 -10.59 -31.20
CA VAL A 271 -4.23 -10.83 -31.97
C VAL A 271 -4.92 -12.13 -31.54
N HIS A 272 -6.24 -12.07 -31.36
CA HIS A 272 -7.12 -13.24 -31.24
C HIS A 272 -7.88 -13.42 -32.54
N LEU A 273 -7.46 -14.39 -33.38
CA LEU A 273 -8.12 -14.70 -34.65
C LEU A 273 -9.28 -15.70 -34.41
N CYS A 274 -10.50 -15.24 -34.61
CA CYS A 274 -11.72 -16.02 -34.41
C CYS A 274 -12.28 -16.51 -35.75
N ALA A 275 -12.18 -17.83 -36.02
CA ALA A 275 -12.80 -18.47 -37.17
C ALA A 275 -14.25 -18.91 -36.81
N VAL A 276 -15.21 -17.99 -36.96
CA VAL A 276 -16.63 -18.25 -36.65
C VAL A 276 -17.20 -19.20 -37.68
N ARG A 277 -17.70 -20.35 -37.22
CA ARG A 277 -18.11 -21.46 -38.10
C ARG A 277 -16.90 -22.05 -38.85
N ALA A 278 -15.88 -22.48 -38.13
CA ALA A 278 -14.71 -23.19 -38.69
C ALA A 278 -15.06 -24.51 -39.42
N ASP A 279 -16.33 -24.97 -39.34
CA ASP A 279 -16.89 -26.03 -40.16
C ASP A 279 -17.20 -25.59 -41.62
N ASP A 280 -17.23 -24.27 -41.91
CA ASP A 280 -17.32 -23.75 -43.29
C ASP A 280 -15.91 -23.72 -43.88
N THR A 281 -15.68 -24.49 -44.94
CA THR A 281 -14.38 -24.64 -45.62
C THR A 281 -13.77 -23.33 -46.03
N LYS A 282 -14.57 -22.35 -46.51
CA LYS A 282 -14.06 -21.04 -46.93
C LYS A 282 -13.59 -20.19 -45.76
N VAL A 283 -14.25 -20.29 -44.60
CA VAL A 283 -13.83 -19.62 -43.38
C VAL A 283 -12.52 -20.18 -42.90
N GLN A 284 -12.42 -21.53 -42.85
CA GLN A 284 -11.23 -22.21 -42.40
C GLN A 284 -10.04 -21.92 -43.32
N GLU A 285 -10.17 -22.14 -44.63
CA GLU A 285 -9.07 -21.90 -45.58
C GLU A 285 -8.54 -20.46 -45.53
N TYR A 286 -9.42 -19.48 -45.37
CA TYR A 286 -8.97 -18.10 -45.27
C TYR A 286 -8.35 -17.77 -43.90
N ALA A 287 -8.93 -18.27 -42.81
CA ALA A 287 -8.39 -18.04 -41.47
C ALA A 287 -7.03 -18.70 -41.29
N ASP A 288 -6.82 -19.95 -41.80
CA ASP A 288 -5.56 -20.63 -41.78
C ASP A 288 -4.47 -19.82 -42.53
N LYS A 289 -4.80 -19.33 -43.74
CA LYS A 289 -3.90 -18.49 -44.52
C LYS A 289 -3.56 -17.19 -43.81
N LEU A 290 -4.54 -16.51 -43.23
CA LEU A 290 -4.33 -15.26 -42.50
C LEU A 290 -3.46 -15.48 -41.24
N TYR A 291 -3.70 -16.58 -40.53
CA TYR A 291 -2.89 -17.00 -39.38
C TYR A 291 -1.42 -17.19 -39.76
N GLU A 292 -1.13 -17.97 -40.80
CA GLU A 292 0.24 -18.18 -41.30
C GLU A 292 0.89 -16.87 -41.75
N GLU A 293 0.14 -16.01 -42.45
CA GLU A 293 0.66 -14.73 -42.91
C GLU A 293 1.05 -13.80 -41.73
N LEU A 294 0.20 -13.73 -40.69
CA LEU A 294 0.47 -12.93 -39.49
C LEU A 294 1.66 -13.47 -38.70
N GLN A 295 1.78 -14.78 -38.53
CA GLN A 295 2.92 -15.41 -37.87
C GLN A 295 4.23 -15.13 -38.65
N ASN A 296 4.23 -15.26 -39.99
CA ASN A 296 5.39 -14.96 -40.81
C ASN A 296 5.82 -13.48 -40.74
N LYS A 297 4.91 -12.58 -40.36
CA LYS A 297 5.19 -11.17 -40.12
C LYS A 297 5.54 -10.86 -38.65
N GLY A 298 5.71 -11.89 -37.81
CA GLY A 298 6.12 -11.76 -36.41
C GLY A 298 5.01 -11.32 -35.46
N VAL A 299 3.74 -11.48 -35.83
CA VAL A 299 2.59 -11.23 -34.95
C VAL A 299 2.31 -12.46 -34.11
N GLU A 300 2.19 -12.28 -32.80
CA GLU A 300 1.76 -13.35 -31.90
C GLU A 300 0.24 -13.45 -31.92
N VAL A 301 -0.26 -14.60 -32.42
CA VAL A 301 -1.69 -14.84 -32.67
C VAL A 301 -2.17 -16.04 -31.88
N ILE A 302 -3.25 -15.90 -31.13
CA ILE A 302 -4.06 -17.02 -30.66
C ILE A 302 -5.14 -17.29 -31.70
N TYR A 303 -5.23 -18.53 -32.21
CA TYR A 303 -6.17 -18.92 -33.24
C TYR A 303 -7.28 -19.78 -32.64
N ASP A 304 -8.53 -19.28 -32.68
CA ASP A 304 -9.70 -19.98 -32.21
C ASP A 304 -10.45 -20.57 -33.42
N ASP A 305 -10.20 -21.85 -33.70
CA ASP A 305 -10.80 -22.66 -34.74
C ASP A 305 -11.88 -23.65 -34.20
N ARG A 306 -12.28 -23.46 -32.94
CA ARG A 306 -13.26 -24.34 -32.28
C ARG A 306 -14.63 -24.23 -32.95
N ARG A 307 -15.33 -25.40 -33.04
CA ARG A 307 -16.70 -25.47 -33.55
C ARG A 307 -17.72 -25.10 -32.48
N VAL A 308 -17.66 -23.88 -31.99
CA VAL A 308 -18.55 -23.32 -30.99
C VAL A 308 -19.40 -22.18 -31.57
N ARG A 309 -20.45 -21.76 -30.84
CA ARG A 309 -21.25 -20.60 -31.22
C ARG A 309 -20.41 -19.33 -31.09
N ALA A 310 -20.64 -18.36 -31.99
CA ALA A 310 -19.93 -17.08 -31.99
C ALA A 310 -19.95 -16.36 -30.60
N GLY A 311 -21.10 -16.40 -29.92
CA GLY A 311 -21.23 -15.79 -28.58
C GLY A 311 -20.28 -16.42 -27.55
N VAL A 312 -20.10 -17.75 -27.57
CA VAL A 312 -19.15 -18.45 -26.69
C VAL A 312 -17.71 -18.02 -27.03
N MET A 313 -17.35 -18.08 -28.32
CA MET A 313 -16.03 -17.67 -28.79
C MET A 313 -15.68 -16.24 -28.41
N PHE A 314 -16.63 -15.31 -28.52
CA PHE A 314 -16.43 -13.92 -28.19
C PHE A 314 -16.36 -13.68 -26.68
N SER A 315 -17.16 -14.38 -25.88
CA SER A 315 -17.05 -14.33 -24.42
C SER A 315 -15.72 -14.86 -23.92
N ASP A 316 -15.21 -15.95 -24.48
CA ASP A 316 -13.89 -16.49 -24.17
C ASP A 316 -12.78 -15.53 -24.60
N ALA A 317 -12.93 -14.87 -25.77
CA ALA A 317 -11.97 -13.87 -26.23
C ALA A 317 -11.93 -12.63 -25.31
N ASP A 318 -13.08 -12.17 -24.81
CA ASP A 318 -13.16 -11.09 -23.86
C ASP A 318 -12.52 -11.49 -22.51
N LEU A 319 -12.74 -12.73 -22.06
CA LEU A 319 -12.17 -13.27 -20.82
C LEU A 319 -10.64 -13.47 -20.90
N ILE A 320 -10.10 -13.83 -22.07
CA ILE A 320 -8.65 -13.92 -22.29
C ILE A 320 -8.03 -12.52 -22.37
N GLY A 321 -8.75 -11.55 -22.95
CA GLY A 321 -8.40 -10.14 -22.92
C GLY A 321 -7.32 -9.70 -23.92
N VAL A 322 -7.09 -10.46 -25.02
CA VAL A 322 -6.14 -10.11 -26.08
C VAL A 322 -6.50 -8.76 -26.71
N PRO A 323 -5.55 -7.85 -26.94
CA PRO A 323 -5.83 -6.48 -27.37
C PRO A 323 -6.69 -6.32 -28.61
N PHE A 324 -6.48 -7.16 -29.63
CA PHE A 324 -7.24 -7.11 -30.87
C PHE A 324 -7.85 -8.46 -31.21
N ARG A 325 -9.14 -8.44 -31.52
CA ARG A 325 -9.87 -9.59 -32.05
C ARG A 325 -10.09 -9.39 -33.54
N VAL A 326 -9.71 -10.41 -34.32
CA VAL A 326 -9.91 -10.48 -35.78
C VAL A 326 -10.96 -11.54 -36.07
N ILE A 327 -12.06 -11.16 -36.72
CA ILE A 327 -13.23 -12.03 -36.92
C ILE A 327 -13.35 -12.40 -38.39
N VAL A 328 -13.26 -13.70 -38.66
CA VAL A 328 -13.56 -14.33 -39.95
C VAL A 328 -14.84 -15.14 -39.82
N SER A 329 -15.85 -14.81 -40.61
CA SER A 329 -17.17 -15.47 -40.56
C SER A 329 -17.71 -15.71 -41.95
N PRO A 330 -18.71 -16.60 -42.14
CA PRO A 330 -19.37 -16.80 -43.46
C PRO A 330 -19.96 -15.50 -44.03
N ARG A 331 -20.45 -14.60 -43.15
CA ARG A 331 -20.95 -13.28 -43.55
C ARG A 331 -19.83 -12.39 -44.09
N ASN A 332 -18.71 -12.34 -43.35
CA ASN A 332 -17.55 -11.53 -43.70
C ASN A 332 -16.90 -12.02 -45.01
N ILE A 333 -16.77 -13.34 -45.18
CA ILE A 333 -16.29 -13.96 -46.44
C ILE A 333 -17.14 -13.55 -47.65
N LYS A 334 -18.48 -13.60 -47.53
CA LYS A 334 -19.40 -13.18 -48.62
C LYS A 334 -19.23 -11.71 -49.01
N GLN A 335 -18.83 -10.86 -48.05
CA GLN A 335 -18.62 -9.43 -48.26
C GLN A 335 -17.17 -9.10 -48.62
N ASN A 336 -16.29 -10.06 -48.68
CA ASN A 336 -14.84 -9.90 -48.89
C ASN A 336 -14.18 -8.98 -47.88
N ILE A 337 -14.57 -9.08 -46.59
CA ILE A 337 -14.05 -8.30 -45.48
C ILE A 337 -13.58 -9.17 -44.31
N VAL A 338 -12.79 -8.57 -43.44
CA VAL A 338 -12.43 -9.05 -42.11
C VAL A 338 -12.74 -7.95 -41.12
N GLU A 339 -13.30 -8.28 -39.98
CA GLU A 339 -13.59 -7.31 -38.92
C GLU A 339 -12.47 -7.33 -37.86
N ILE A 340 -11.93 -6.16 -37.52
CA ILE A 340 -10.93 -5.95 -36.48
C ILE A 340 -11.59 -5.15 -35.36
N VAL A 341 -11.57 -5.68 -34.15
CA VAL A 341 -12.16 -5.06 -32.95
C VAL A 341 -11.13 -4.99 -31.83
N SER A 342 -10.93 -3.83 -31.21
CA SER A 342 -10.13 -3.75 -29.99
C SER A 342 -10.88 -4.31 -28.77
N ARG A 343 -10.15 -4.86 -27.81
CA ARG A 343 -10.73 -5.45 -26.60
C ARG A 343 -11.48 -4.41 -25.75
N ASP A 344 -11.01 -3.17 -25.72
CA ASP A 344 -11.65 -2.03 -25.05
C ASP A 344 -12.83 -1.43 -25.83
N LYS A 345 -13.14 -2.00 -26.99
CA LYS A 345 -14.21 -1.57 -27.90
C LYS A 345 -14.05 -0.15 -28.46
N SER A 346 -12.87 0.46 -28.33
CA SER A 346 -12.58 1.79 -28.90
C SER A 346 -12.42 1.77 -30.42
N LEU A 347 -12.08 0.60 -30.99
CA LEU A 347 -11.93 0.39 -32.42
C LEU A 347 -12.83 -0.74 -32.90
N SER A 348 -13.57 -0.52 -33.98
CA SER A 348 -14.26 -1.57 -34.76
C SER A 348 -14.23 -1.17 -36.22
N VAL A 349 -13.48 -1.89 -37.05
CA VAL A 349 -13.29 -1.58 -38.48
C VAL A 349 -13.42 -2.84 -39.34
N ASN A 350 -13.96 -2.66 -40.54
CA ASN A 350 -14.00 -3.69 -41.59
C ASN A 350 -12.91 -3.37 -42.62
N VAL A 351 -12.06 -4.35 -42.88
CA VAL A 351 -10.96 -4.24 -43.86
C VAL A 351 -11.12 -5.27 -44.96
N SER A 352 -10.56 -5.01 -46.16
CA SER A 352 -10.59 -5.96 -47.24
C SER A 352 -9.80 -7.25 -46.88
N MET A 353 -10.31 -8.41 -47.24
CA MET A 353 -9.60 -9.67 -47.08
C MET A 353 -8.21 -9.66 -47.74
N ALA A 354 -8.05 -8.96 -48.88
CA ALA A 354 -6.80 -8.89 -49.61
C ALA A 354 -5.72 -8.08 -48.87
N SER A 355 -6.09 -7.12 -48.01
CA SER A 355 -5.16 -6.26 -47.26
C SER A 355 -5.22 -6.49 -45.75
N ALA A 356 -5.93 -7.52 -45.28
CA ALA A 356 -6.21 -7.72 -43.86
C ALA A 356 -4.93 -7.78 -43.00
N ALA A 357 -3.92 -8.54 -43.41
CA ALA A 357 -2.67 -8.63 -42.67
C ALA A 357 -1.94 -7.29 -42.56
N GLU A 358 -1.92 -6.49 -43.63
CA GLU A 358 -1.29 -5.15 -43.63
C GLU A 358 -2.05 -4.18 -42.70
N GLU A 359 -3.36 -4.19 -42.74
CA GLU A 359 -4.20 -3.32 -41.89
C GLU A 359 -4.10 -3.74 -40.42
N ILE A 360 -4.00 -5.02 -40.10
CA ILE A 360 -3.73 -5.52 -38.73
C ILE A 360 -2.37 -4.99 -38.25
N LEU A 361 -1.32 -5.09 -39.05
CA LEU A 361 0.02 -4.56 -38.71
C LEU A 361 -0.01 -3.05 -38.48
N LYS A 362 -0.72 -2.27 -39.30
CA LYS A 362 -0.89 -0.85 -39.08
C LYS A 362 -1.59 -0.56 -37.77
N THR A 363 -2.65 -1.29 -37.48
CA THR A 363 -3.43 -1.17 -36.21
C THR A 363 -2.53 -1.47 -35.01
N LEU A 364 -1.74 -2.54 -35.05
CA LEU A 364 -0.79 -2.87 -34.00
C LEU A 364 0.31 -1.81 -33.84
N SER A 365 0.77 -1.23 -34.94
CA SER A 365 1.78 -0.18 -34.91
C SER A 365 1.28 1.13 -34.35
N ALA A 366 0.00 1.46 -34.59
CA ALA A 366 -0.64 2.67 -34.07
C ALA A 366 -1.00 2.57 -32.59
N ALA A 367 -1.09 1.34 -32.03
CA ALA A 367 -1.41 1.07 -30.64
C ALA A 367 -0.15 0.94 -29.72
N LYS A 368 1.04 0.99 -30.32
CA LYS A 368 2.33 1.03 -29.60
C LYS A 368 2.63 2.46 -29.12
#